data_d1db90a0103bdb132aa2f3d9db9d149d
#
_entry.id   d1db90a0103bdb132aa2f3d9db9d149d
#
_cell.length_a   1.000
_cell.length_b   1.000
_cell.length_c   1.000
_cell.angle_alpha   90.00
_cell.angle_beta   90.00
_cell.angle_gamma   90.00
#
_symmetry.space_group_name_H-M   'P 1'
#
loop_
_entity.id
_entity.type
_entity.pdbx_description
1 polymer ?
#
loop_
_entity_poly.entity_id
_entity_poly.type
_entity_poly.pdbx_seq_one_letter_code
_entity_poly.pdbx_strand_id
1 'polypeptide(L)'
;MTLRYRVASLVAVVVMLAGCGGLQPEDAGLALRQGGAAIGGLRTVTATLKVTKGTISFQGFALVSATAAIRLPDVSDTLYLVRQQDLQIGLEVVIIAGHVFLKPPLLQFESLSASQAADIPDLARLFDPATGLPAVIPQGVSPKYLGVDTVDNVDSHHVEATYTAEEVKGMLPQLSSLGDVDAVIWVGGSDHYIRKAVLTGKFGDNGGDATIEVDLKGFNGSVTIASPGRTA
;
A
#
# COMPACT_ATOMS: atom_id res chain seq x y z
N MET A 1 -7.90 -82.38 22.58
CA MET A 1 -7.50 -81.85 21.30
C MET A 1 -8.05 -80.39 21.26
N THR A 2 -7.27 -79.43 21.74
CA THR A 2 -7.72 -78.03 21.95
C THR A 2 -6.89 -77.14 21.05
N LEU A 3 -7.54 -76.64 19.99
CA LEU A 3 -6.96 -75.73 19.01
C LEU A 3 -7.00 -74.28 19.55
N ARG A 4 -5.85 -73.70 19.87
CA ARG A 4 -5.73 -72.29 20.34
C ARG A 4 -5.56 -71.40 19.14
N TYR A 5 -6.58 -70.60 18.81
CA TYR A 5 -6.49 -69.50 17.87
C TYR A 5 -5.76 -68.26 18.50
N ARG A 6 -4.61 -67.95 17.97
CA ARG A 6 -3.93 -66.68 18.29
C ARG A 6 -4.47 -65.56 17.36
N VAL A 7 -5.24 -64.66 17.93
CA VAL A 7 -5.68 -63.46 17.24
C VAL A 7 -4.51 -62.46 17.31
N ALA A 8 -3.87 -62.23 16.19
CA ALA A 8 -2.87 -61.16 16.05
C ALA A 8 -3.59 -59.83 15.79
N SER A 9 -3.66 -58.97 16.81
CA SER A 9 -4.17 -57.60 16.66
C SER A 9 -3.15 -56.75 15.90
N LEU A 10 -3.47 -56.40 14.66
CA LEU A 10 -2.72 -55.46 13.84
C LEU A 10 -3.14 -54.05 14.27
N VAL A 11 -2.35 -53.41 15.10
CA VAL A 11 -2.54 -51.96 15.44
C VAL A 11 -1.97 -51.16 14.30
N ALA A 12 -2.84 -50.61 13.44
CA ALA A 12 -2.48 -49.63 12.42
C ALA A 12 -2.27 -48.28 13.10
N VAL A 13 -1.02 -47.88 13.29
CA VAL A 13 -0.65 -46.53 13.72
C VAL A 13 -0.83 -45.60 12.51
N VAL A 14 -1.96 -44.89 12.46
CA VAL A 14 -2.16 -43.78 11.55
C VAL A 14 -1.37 -42.60 12.08
N VAL A 15 -0.16 -42.38 11.57
CA VAL A 15 0.62 -41.17 11.80
C VAL A 15 -0.07 -40.08 11.00
N MET A 16 -0.90 -39.28 11.67
CA MET A 16 -1.35 -38.00 11.12
C MET A 16 -0.13 -37.06 11.06
N LEU A 17 0.47 -36.98 9.89
CA LEU A 17 1.36 -35.86 9.53
C LEU A 17 0.48 -34.61 9.50
N ALA A 18 0.37 -33.93 10.64
CA ALA A 18 -0.05 -32.55 10.67
C ALA A 18 1.07 -31.74 9.99
N GLY A 19 1.03 -31.65 8.66
CA GLY A 19 1.85 -30.75 7.91
C GLY A 19 1.47 -29.35 8.40
N CYS A 20 2.40 -28.63 9.02
CA CYS A 20 2.32 -27.18 9.12
C CYS A 20 2.23 -26.67 7.68
N GLY A 21 1.00 -26.44 7.20
CA GLY A 21 0.73 -25.93 5.86
C GLY A 21 1.06 -24.44 5.84
N GLY A 22 2.36 -24.11 5.79
CA GLY A 22 2.80 -22.76 5.47
C GLY A 22 2.35 -22.37 4.07
N LEU A 23 2.28 -21.07 3.81
CA LEU A 23 1.96 -20.52 2.49
C LEU A 23 2.92 -21.11 1.45
N GLN A 24 2.38 -21.69 0.39
CA GLN A 24 3.18 -22.30 -0.67
C GLN A 24 3.67 -21.23 -1.65
N PRO A 25 4.86 -21.42 -2.25
CA PRO A 25 5.33 -20.52 -3.33
C PRO A 25 4.30 -20.45 -4.46
N GLU A 26 4.12 -19.24 -4.97
CA GLU A 26 3.19 -18.94 -6.06
C GLU A 26 3.93 -18.29 -7.25
N ASP A 27 3.33 -18.32 -8.44
CA ASP A 27 3.81 -17.54 -9.57
C ASP A 27 3.74 -16.03 -9.23
N ALA A 28 4.86 -15.34 -9.36
CA ALA A 28 4.97 -13.92 -8.99
C ALA A 28 3.97 -13.02 -9.74
N GLY A 29 3.77 -13.28 -11.04
CA GLY A 29 2.80 -12.54 -11.83
C GLY A 29 1.35 -12.84 -11.41
N LEU A 30 1.06 -14.06 -10.96
CA LEU A 30 -0.25 -14.41 -10.41
C LEU A 30 -0.50 -13.68 -9.10
N ALA A 31 0.47 -13.66 -8.18
CA ALA A 31 0.36 -12.92 -6.92
C ALA A 31 0.09 -11.42 -7.15
N LEU A 32 0.79 -10.79 -8.11
CA LEU A 32 0.54 -9.39 -8.48
C LEU A 32 -0.86 -9.17 -9.05
N ARG A 33 -1.36 -10.06 -9.91
CA ARG A 33 -2.73 -9.97 -10.47
C ARG A 33 -3.79 -10.11 -9.37
N GLN A 34 -3.61 -11.06 -8.45
CA GLN A 34 -4.52 -11.24 -7.31
C GLN A 34 -4.49 -10.04 -6.38
N GLY A 35 -3.28 -9.49 -6.10
CA GLY A 35 -3.11 -8.28 -5.31
C GLY A 35 -3.81 -7.07 -5.92
N GLY A 36 -3.64 -6.84 -7.22
CA GLY A 36 -4.33 -5.79 -7.95
C GLY A 36 -5.85 -5.92 -7.89
N ALA A 37 -6.37 -7.14 -8.12
CA ALA A 37 -7.81 -7.42 -8.04
C ALA A 37 -8.37 -7.20 -6.62
N ALA A 38 -7.66 -7.63 -5.58
CA ALA A 38 -8.09 -7.44 -4.20
C ALA A 38 -8.15 -5.96 -3.80
N ILE A 39 -7.15 -5.16 -4.22
CA ILE A 39 -7.16 -3.71 -4.00
C ILE A 39 -8.31 -3.03 -4.74
N GLY A 40 -8.63 -3.47 -5.96
CA GLY A 40 -9.75 -2.93 -6.74
C GLY A 40 -11.12 -3.14 -6.10
N GLY A 41 -11.26 -4.08 -5.17
CA GLY A 41 -12.47 -4.36 -4.40
C GLY A 41 -12.59 -3.60 -3.07
N LEU A 42 -11.64 -2.75 -2.72
CA LEU A 42 -11.65 -2.01 -1.45
C LEU A 42 -12.74 -0.92 -1.42
N ARG A 43 -13.27 -0.71 -0.23
CA ARG A 43 -14.15 0.43 0.11
C ARG A 43 -13.46 1.42 1.02
N THR A 44 -12.62 0.89 1.91
CA THR A 44 -11.83 1.70 2.84
C THR A 44 -10.46 1.07 3.05
N VAL A 45 -9.47 1.91 3.29
CA VAL A 45 -8.11 1.48 3.63
C VAL A 45 -7.40 2.59 4.41
N THR A 46 -6.47 2.22 5.26
CA THR A 46 -5.49 3.13 5.85
C THR A 46 -4.14 2.89 5.17
N ALA A 47 -3.54 3.94 4.64
CA ALA A 47 -2.22 3.89 4.01
C ALA A 47 -1.22 4.71 4.82
N THR A 48 -0.02 4.19 5.02
CA THR A 48 1.11 4.92 5.58
C THR A 48 2.25 4.87 4.59
N LEU A 49 2.77 6.04 4.22
CA LEU A 49 3.94 6.21 3.36
C LEU A 49 5.07 6.80 4.20
N LYS A 50 6.29 6.28 4.05
CA LYS A 50 7.51 6.83 4.66
C LYS A 50 8.61 6.95 3.63
N VAL A 51 9.30 8.07 3.61
CA VAL A 51 10.54 8.24 2.85
C VAL A 51 11.68 7.68 3.71
N THR A 52 12.23 6.52 3.31
CA THR A 52 13.27 5.82 4.08
C THR A 52 14.67 6.15 3.59
N LYS A 53 14.80 6.61 2.34
CA LYS A 53 16.07 7.06 1.74
C LYS A 53 15.81 8.18 0.75
N GLY A 54 16.77 9.10 0.63
CA GLY A 54 16.65 10.25 -0.27
C GLY A 54 15.79 11.38 0.29
N THR A 55 15.46 12.34 -0.56
CA THR A 55 14.60 13.50 -0.23
C THR A 55 13.56 13.68 -1.32
N ILE A 56 12.31 13.77 -0.93
CA ILE A 56 11.17 14.03 -1.81
C ILE A 56 10.52 15.30 -1.29
N SER A 57 10.37 16.30 -2.15
CA SER A 57 9.69 17.56 -1.78
C SER A 57 8.18 17.41 -1.86
N PHE A 58 7.51 17.93 -0.84
CA PHE A 58 6.08 18.12 -0.80
C PHE A 58 5.79 19.57 -0.35
N GLN A 59 5.15 20.36 -1.21
CA GLN A 59 4.85 21.78 -0.95
C GLN A 59 6.09 22.61 -0.52
N GLY A 60 7.26 22.31 -1.09
CA GLY A 60 8.52 22.99 -0.76
C GLY A 60 9.22 22.53 0.51
N PHE A 61 8.69 21.50 1.17
CA PHE A 61 9.26 20.87 2.37
C PHE A 61 9.74 19.46 2.06
N ALA A 62 10.69 18.93 2.83
CA ALA A 62 11.07 17.52 2.72
C ALA A 62 9.99 16.63 3.34
N LEU A 63 9.38 15.75 2.54
CA LEU A 63 8.41 14.77 3.00
C LEU A 63 9.11 13.73 3.90
N VAL A 64 8.57 13.49 5.08
CA VAL A 64 9.01 12.44 6.00
C VAL A 64 8.08 11.25 5.93
N SER A 65 6.78 11.49 6.07
CA SER A 65 5.74 10.47 5.97
C SER A 65 4.39 11.08 5.64
N ALA A 66 3.47 10.22 5.18
CA ALA A 66 2.06 10.54 5.07
C ALA A 66 1.25 9.38 5.65
N THR A 67 0.20 9.68 6.42
CA THR A 67 -0.76 8.68 6.89
C THR A 67 -2.15 9.11 6.45
N ALA A 68 -2.81 8.26 5.69
CA ALA A 68 -4.10 8.53 5.08
C ALA A 68 -5.16 7.53 5.53
N ALA A 69 -6.30 8.03 5.98
CA ALA A 69 -7.54 7.29 6.06
C ALA A 69 -8.31 7.53 4.76
N ILE A 70 -8.65 6.48 4.03
CA ILE A 70 -9.24 6.57 2.69
C ILE A 70 -10.57 5.84 2.68
N ARG A 71 -11.60 6.51 2.17
CA ARG A 71 -12.91 5.95 1.85
C ARG A 71 -13.18 6.19 0.36
N LEU A 72 -13.16 5.09 -0.38
CA LEU A 72 -13.33 5.13 -1.82
C LEU A 72 -14.77 5.50 -2.23
N PRO A 73 -14.97 6.16 -3.38
CA PRO A 73 -13.92 6.43 -4.38
C PRO A 73 -13.13 7.74 -4.18
N ASP A 74 -13.61 8.70 -3.38
CA ASP A 74 -13.19 10.11 -3.50
C ASP A 74 -13.07 10.85 -2.17
N VAL A 75 -12.87 10.13 -1.06
CA VAL A 75 -12.72 10.74 0.26
C VAL A 75 -11.43 10.28 0.91
N SER A 76 -10.61 11.23 1.34
CA SER A 76 -9.40 10.95 2.11
C SER A 76 -9.15 12.02 3.18
N ASP A 77 -8.53 11.58 4.28
CA ASP A 77 -7.99 12.43 5.33
C ASP A 77 -6.53 12.02 5.54
N THR A 78 -5.61 12.92 5.23
CA THR A 78 -4.18 12.64 5.16
C THR A 78 -3.41 13.60 6.04
N LEU A 79 -2.65 13.05 6.98
CA LEU A 79 -1.64 13.79 7.74
C LEU A 79 -0.27 13.62 7.06
N TYR A 80 0.22 14.67 6.44
CA TYR A 80 1.59 14.75 5.94
C TYR A 80 2.52 15.26 7.04
N LEU A 81 3.57 14.52 7.34
CA LEU A 81 4.66 14.97 8.18
C LEU A 81 5.79 15.43 7.27
N VAL A 82 6.08 16.70 7.31
CA VAL A 82 7.15 17.30 6.52
C VAL A 82 8.23 17.91 7.41
N ARG A 83 9.42 18.13 6.86
CA ARG A 83 10.55 18.70 7.58
C ARG A 83 11.06 19.94 6.87
N GLN A 84 11.26 21.00 7.65
CA GLN A 84 11.98 22.20 7.25
C GLN A 84 13.13 22.42 8.22
N GLN A 85 14.36 22.25 7.75
CA GLN A 85 15.56 22.23 8.61
C GLN A 85 15.40 21.14 9.70
N ASP A 86 15.45 21.51 10.98
CA ASP A 86 15.31 20.59 12.11
C ASP A 86 13.87 20.49 12.66
N LEU A 87 12.93 21.26 12.09
CA LEU A 87 11.54 21.28 12.53
C LEU A 87 10.68 20.30 11.71
N GLN A 88 9.91 19.47 12.40
CA GLN A 88 8.87 18.65 11.78
C GLN A 88 7.52 19.34 11.91
N ILE A 89 6.78 19.37 10.81
CA ILE A 89 5.49 20.08 10.67
C ILE A 89 4.46 19.07 10.17
N GLY A 90 3.30 19.01 10.83
CA GLY A 90 2.15 18.25 10.37
C GLY A 90 1.23 19.13 9.51
N LEU A 91 0.91 18.68 8.31
CA LEU A 91 -0.08 19.30 7.42
C LEU A 91 -1.23 18.30 7.24
N GLU A 92 -2.43 18.65 7.68
CA GLU A 92 -3.60 17.81 7.51
C GLU A 92 -4.36 18.24 6.25
N VAL A 93 -4.64 17.28 5.37
CA VAL A 93 -5.36 17.50 4.12
C VAL A 93 -6.57 16.58 4.08
N VAL A 94 -7.75 17.15 3.93
CA VAL A 94 -9.00 16.41 3.72
C VAL A 94 -9.49 16.67 2.31
N ILE A 95 -9.77 15.58 1.57
CA ILE A 95 -10.36 15.64 0.22
C ILE A 95 -11.72 14.95 0.29
N ILE A 96 -12.75 15.65 -0.19
CA ILE A 96 -14.13 15.13 -0.26
C ILE A 96 -14.72 15.53 -1.61
N ALA A 97 -15.03 14.56 -2.46
CA ALA A 97 -15.62 14.77 -3.78
C ALA A 97 -14.87 15.83 -4.61
N GLY A 98 -13.52 15.79 -4.58
CA GLY A 98 -12.63 16.72 -5.29
C GLY A 98 -12.43 18.09 -4.63
N HIS A 99 -13.13 18.38 -3.52
CA HIS A 99 -12.86 19.56 -2.72
C HIS A 99 -11.71 19.32 -1.75
N VAL A 100 -10.68 20.15 -1.81
CA VAL A 100 -9.46 20.01 -1.00
C VAL A 100 -9.49 21.05 0.14
N PHE A 101 -9.29 20.57 1.34
CA PHE A 101 -9.16 21.37 2.56
C PHE A 101 -7.79 21.13 3.17
N LEU A 102 -7.06 22.19 3.46
CA LEU A 102 -5.75 22.15 4.10
C LEU A 102 -5.85 22.77 5.49
N LYS A 103 -5.23 22.14 6.46
CA LYS A 103 -5.05 22.67 7.81
C LYS A 103 -3.58 22.74 8.15
N PRO A 104 -2.99 23.93 8.10
CA PRO A 104 -1.66 24.17 8.63
C PRO A 104 -1.64 24.02 10.16
N PRO A 105 -0.45 23.82 10.77
CA PRO A 105 -0.32 23.72 12.21
C PRO A 105 -0.93 24.92 12.93
N LEU A 106 -1.70 24.65 14.00
CA LEU A 106 -2.34 25.66 14.86
C LEU A 106 -3.40 26.52 14.17
N LEU A 107 -3.73 26.25 12.91
CA LEU A 107 -4.75 26.98 12.16
C LEU A 107 -6.00 26.10 11.95
N GLN A 108 -7.05 26.72 11.42
CA GLN A 108 -8.27 26.02 11.01
C GLN A 108 -8.13 25.49 9.57
N PHE A 109 -9.03 24.59 9.18
CA PHE A 109 -9.12 24.19 7.78
C PHE A 109 -9.50 25.35 6.89
N GLU A 110 -8.80 25.47 5.77
CA GLU A 110 -9.14 26.37 4.69
C GLU A 110 -9.43 25.57 3.41
N SER A 111 -10.41 25.99 2.63
CA SER A 111 -10.71 25.40 1.33
C SER A 111 -9.74 25.96 0.31
N LEU A 112 -9.05 25.09 -0.42
CA LEU A 112 -8.14 25.50 -1.47
C LEU A 112 -8.88 25.76 -2.79
N SER A 113 -8.40 26.76 -3.54
CA SER A 113 -8.81 26.96 -4.93
C SER A 113 -8.28 25.80 -5.82
N ALA A 114 -8.86 25.62 -6.99
CA ALA A 114 -8.43 24.57 -7.92
C ALA A 114 -6.93 24.66 -8.27
N SER A 115 -6.38 25.85 -8.41
CA SER A 115 -4.96 26.06 -8.70
C SER A 115 -4.05 25.68 -7.52
N GLN A 116 -4.46 25.95 -6.28
CA GLN A 116 -3.71 25.57 -5.07
C GLN A 116 -3.82 24.05 -4.80
N ALA A 117 -4.98 23.48 -5.12
CA ALA A 117 -5.24 22.06 -4.94
C ALA A 117 -4.51 21.15 -5.96
N ALA A 118 -4.09 21.71 -7.11
CA ALA A 118 -3.49 20.94 -8.20
C ALA A 118 -2.21 20.17 -7.80
N ASP A 119 -1.45 20.72 -6.86
CA ASP A 119 -0.21 20.12 -6.36
C ASP A 119 -0.42 19.21 -5.13
N ILE A 120 -1.66 19.05 -4.67
CA ILE A 120 -2.00 18.17 -3.56
C ILE A 120 -2.35 16.77 -4.09
N PRO A 121 -1.64 15.72 -3.67
CA PRO A 121 -1.96 14.36 -4.09
C PRO A 121 -3.32 13.90 -3.57
N ASP A 122 -4.19 13.47 -4.47
CA ASP A 122 -5.42 12.78 -4.10
C ASP A 122 -5.13 11.26 -3.97
N LEU A 123 -4.87 10.83 -2.75
CA LEU A 123 -4.48 9.44 -2.48
C LEU A 123 -5.62 8.44 -2.73
N ALA A 124 -6.88 8.86 -2.78
CA ALA A 124 -7.97 7.97 -3.14
C ALA A 124 -7.86 7.51 -4.60
N ARG A 125 -7.30 8.34 -5.49
CA ARG A 125 -7.06 8.00 -6.89
C ARG A 125 -6.07 6.86 -7.09
N LEU A 126 -5.19 6.59 -6.13
CA LEU A 126 -4.32 5.41 -6.17
C LEU A 126 -5.12 4.09 -6.19
N PHE A 127 -6.37 4.11 -5.76
CA PHE A 127 -7.25 2.94 -5.72
C PHE A 127 -8.29 2.94 -6.85
N ASP A 128 -8.19 3.85 -7.82
CA ASP A 128 -9.05 3.86 -9.01
C ASP A 128 -8.84 2.57 -9.82
N PRO A 129 -9.90 1.81 -10.13
CA PRO A 129 -9.78 0.52 -10.82
C PRO A 129 -9.19 0.61 -12.22
N ALA A 130 -9.31 1.75 -12.90
CA ALA A 130 -8.87 1.91 -14.28
C ALA A 130 -7.45 2.48 -14.42
N THR A 131 -7.03 3.34 -13.49
CA THR A 131 -5.78 4.12 -13.62
C THR A 131 -4.85 3.99 -12.41
N GLY A 132 -5.33 3.45 -11.29
CA GLY A 132 -4.59 3.31 -10.05
C GLY A 132 -3.87 1.97 -9.90
N LEU A 133 -3.50 1.66 -8.66
CA LEU A 133 -2.81 0.43 -8.27
C LEU A 133 -3.48 -0.85 -8.81
N PRO A 134 -4.83 -0.98 -8.81
CA PRO A 134 -5.48 -2.18 -9.35
C PRO A 134 -5.13 -2.46 -10.82
N ALA A 135 -4.99 -1.42 -11.62
CA ALA A 135 -4.64 -1.54 -13.03
C ALA A 135 -3.13 -1.71 -13.26
N VAL A 136 -2.29 -1.04 -12.46
CA VAL A 136 -0.85 -0.96 -12.69
C VAL A 136 -0.09 -2.14 -12.08
N ILE A 137 -0.43 -2.58 -10.87
CA ILE A 137 0.30 -3.67 -10.19
C ILE A 137 0.39 -4.95 -11.02
N PRO A 138 -0.67 -5.42 -11.73
CA PRO A 138 -0.59 -6.59 -12.59
C PRO A 138 0.37 -6.46 -13.79
N GLN A 139 0.78 -5.25 -14.14
CA GLN A 139 1.61 -4.96 -15.32
C GLN A 139 3.12 -4.99 -15.02
N GLY A 140 3.50 -5.22 -13.76
CA GLY A 140 4.90 -5.26 -13.35
C GLY A 140 5.76 -6.14 -14.25
N VAL A 141 6.85 -5.57 -14.75
CA VAL A 141 7.77 -6.24 -15.69
C VAL A 141 8.74 -7.14 -14.92
N SER A 142 9.05 -8.31 -15.49
CA SER A 142 10.00 -9.28 -14.94
C SER A 142 9.71 -9.66 -13.48
N PRO A 143 8.47 -10.04 -13.14
CA PRO A 143 8.11 -10.35 -11.77
C PRO A 143 8.93 -11.54 -11.25
N LYS A 144 9.45 -11.40 -10.03
CA LYS A 144 10.29 -12.40 -9.39
C LYS A 144 9.77 -12.71 -8.01
N TYR A 145 9.57 -13.99 -7.74
CA TYR A 145 9.20 -14.47 -6.42
C TYR A 145 10.42 -14.50 -5.50
N LEU A 146 10.35 -13.84 -4.36
CA LEU A 146 11.43 -13.74 -3.38
C LEU A 146 11.24 -14.67 -2.17
N GLY A 147 10.00 -15.09 -1.89
CA GLY A 147 9.71 -15.97 -0.77
C GLY A 147 8.38 -15.67 -0.09
N VAL A 148 8.27 -16.10 1.16
CA VAL A 148 7.15 -15.80 2.06
C VAL A 148 7.68 -15.05 3.26
N ASP A 149 7.04 -13.94 3.59
CA ASP A 149 7.28 -13.18 4.80
C ASP A 149 5.98 -12.96 5.57
N THR A 150 6.06 -12.79 6.87
CA THR A 150 4.90 -12.45 7.70
C THR A 150 4.81 -10.93 7.86
N VAL A 151 3.73 -10.33 7.34
CA VAL A 151 3.41 -8.90 7.48
C VAL A 151 2.08 -8.76 8.21
N ASP A 152 2.04 -8.01 9.32
CA ASP A 152 0.86 -7.83 10.17
C ASP A 152 0.20 -9.17 10.59
N ASN A 153 1.01 -10.16 10.96
CA ASN A 153 0.61 -11.54 11.32
C ASN A 153 -0.08 -12.33 10.18
N VAL A 154 0.13 -11.96 8.94
CA VAL A 154 -0.36 -12.68 7.75
C VAL A 154 0.82 -13.09 6.89
N ASP A 155 0.90 -14.39 6.60
CA ASP A 155 1.87 -14.90 5.65
C ASP A 155 1.57 -14.33 4.26
N SER A 156 2.57 -13.71 3.67
CA SER A 156 2.44 -12.93 2.45
C SER A 156 3.49 -13.35 1.43
N HIS A 157 3.08 -13.46 0.18
CA HIS A 157 3.99 -13.64 -0.94
C HIS A 157 4.83 -12.38 -1.12
N HIS A 158 6.15 -12.55 -1.15
CA HIS A 158 7.13 -11.50 -1.32
C HIS A 158 7.58 -11.50 -2.78
N VAL A 159 7.25 -10.45 -3.52
CA VAL A 159 7.43 -10.35 -4.98
C VAL A 159 8.13 -9.06 -5.34
N GLU A 160 9.10 -9.14 -6.25
CA GLU A 160 9.77 -8.00 -6.88
C GLU A 160 9.26 -7.82 -8.31
N ALA A 161 9.06 -6.58 -8.75
CA ALA A 161 8.75 -6.23 -10.13
C ALA A 161 9.20 -4.81 -10.45
N THR A 162 9.40 -4.50 -11.73
CA THR A 162 9.78 -3.16 -12.20
C THR A 162 8.59 -2.52 -12.92
N TYR A 163 8.38 -1.23 -12.68
CA TYR A 163 7.33 -0.41 -13.29
C TYR A 163 7.97 0.78 -14.00
N THR A 164 7.41 1.15 -15.15
CA THR A 164 7.92 2.30 -15.91
C THR A 164 7.59 3.62 -15.22
N ALA A 165 8.39 4.65 -15.46
CA ALA A 165 8.14 6.00 -14.98
C ALA A 165 6.75 6.53 -15.40
N GLU A 166 6.27 6.13 -16.59
CA GLU A 166 4.98 6.56 -17.13
C GLU A 166 3.82 5.94 -16.37
N GLU A 167 3.89 4.66 -16.03
CA GLU A 167 2.88 3.96 -15.23
C GLU A 167 2.77 4.60 -13.84
N VAL A 168 3.90 4.87 -13.18
CA VAL A 168 3.93 5.52 -11.86
C VAL A 168 3.36 6.94 -11.92
N LYS A 169 3.75 7.73 -12.93
CA LYS A 169 3.22 9.07 -13.15
C LYS A 169 1.72 9.08 -13.43
N GLY A 170 1.23 8.07 -14.14
CA GLY A 170 -0.20 7.91 -14.44
C GLY A 170 -1.05 7.73 -13.17
N MET A 171 -0.53 7.02 -12.17
CA MET A 171 -1.23 6.81 -10.89
C MET A 171 -1.25 8.07 -10.02
N LEU A 172 -0.11 8.72 -9.86
CA LEU A 172 0.05 9.87 -8.97
C LEU A 172 1.09 10.84 -9.55
N PRO A 173 0.65 11.84 -10.35
CA PRO A 173 1.56 12.77 -11.04
C PRO A 173 2.53 13.52 -10.11
N GLN A 174 2.11 13.77 -8.86
CA GLN A 174 2.93 14.44 -7.84
C GLN A 174 4.07 13.55 -7.31
N LEU A 175 4.02 12.24 -7.55
CA LEU A 175 5.06 11.26 -7.19
C LEU A 175 5.71 10.69 -8.45
N SER A 176 6.00 11.53 -9.43
CA SER A 176 6.63 11.07 -10.67
C SER A 176 8.08 10.68 -10.45
N SER A 177 8.51 9.59 -11.12
CA SER A 177 9.91 9.19 -11.20
C SER A 177 10.51 9.62 -12.53
N LEU A 178 11.81 9.94 -12.55
CA LEU A 178 12.55 10.20 -13.80
C LEU A 178 13.10 8.92 -14.48
N GLY A 179 12.79 7.75 -13.95
CA GLY A 179 13.18 6.44 -14.48
C GLY A 179 12.28 5.36 -13.95
N ASP A 180 12.57 4.14 -14.34
CA ASP A 180 11.83 2.97 -13.87
C ASP A 180 11.90 2.85 -12.34
N VAL A 181 10.90 2.21 -11.78
CA VAL A 181 10.74 2.02 -10.34
C VAL A 181 10.77 0.53 -10.04
N ASP A 182 11.72 0.13 -9.20
CA ASP A 182 11.74 -1.20 -8.64
C ASP A 182 10.83 -1.26 -7.42
N ALA A 183 9.90 -2.19 -7.43
CA ALA A 183 8.94 -2.39 -6.36
C ALA A 183 9.09 -3.79 -5.76
N VAL A 184 9.17 -3.84 -4.44
CA VAL A 184 9.07 -5.07 -3.67
C VAL A 184 7.73 -5.04 -2.94
N ILE A 185 6.89 -6.06 -3.16
CA ILE A 185 5.46 -6.05 -2.79
C ILE A 185 5.15 -7.31 -1.97
N TRP A 186 4.40 -7.15 -0.88
CA TRP A 186 3.91 -8.23 -0.03
C TRP A 186 2.41 -8.40 -0.22
N VAL A 187 2.01 -9.52 -0.81
CA VAL A 187 0.62 -9.89 -1.10
C VAL A 187 0.17 -10.97 -0.13
N GLY A 188 -0.83 -10.74 0.68
CA GLY A 188 -1.35 -11.70 1.66
C GLY A 188 -1.80 -13.01 1.00
N GLY A 189 -1.38 -14.14 1.54
CA GLY A 189 -1.64 -15.45 0.95
C GLY A 189 -3.09 -15.89 1.03
N SER A 190 -3.87 -15.39 1.98
CA SER A 190 -5.26 -15.82 2.18
C SER A 190 -6.32 -14.86 1.62
N ASP A 191 -6.02 -13.57 1.58
CA ASP A 191 -6.96 -12.51 1.18
C ASP A 191 -6.45 -11.67 0.02
N HIS A 192 -5.22 -11.90 -0.41
CA HIS A 192 -4.51 -11.23 -1.49
C HIS A 192 -4.37 -9.71 -1.33
N TYR A 193 -4.67 -9.14 -0.16
CA TYR A 193 -4.42 -7.71 0.04
C TYR A 193 -2.93 -7.41 0.05
N ILE A 194 -2.54 -6.37 -0.66
CA ILE A 194 -1.19 -5.82 -0.57
C ILE A 194 -1.05 -5.12 0.78
N ARG A 195 -0.15 -5.62 1.61
CA ARG A 195 0.08 -5.08 2.96
C ARG A 195 1.22 -4.12 3.03
N LYS A 196 2.23 -4.38 2.20
CA LYS A 196 3.44 -3.56 2.18
C LYS A 196 3.97 -3.47 0.77
N ALA A 197 4.57 -2.32 0.44
CA ALA A 197 5.40 -2.16 -0.74
C ALA A 197 6.63 -1.30 -0.40
N VAL A 198 7.77 -1.61 -1.01
CA VAL A 198 8.97 -0.77 -0.97
C VAL A 198 9.29 -0.39 -2.41
N LEU A 199 9.28 0.90 -2.69
CA LEU A 199 9.51 1.46 -4.02
C LEU A 199 10.87 2.14 -4.03
N THR A 200 11.72 1.78 -4.98
CA THR A 200 13.03 2.42 -5.18
C THR A 200 13.11 2.96 -6.58
N GLY A 201 13.45 4.23 -6.72
CA GLY A 201 13.51 4.89 -8.02
C GLY A 201 13.99 6.33 -7.91
N LYS A 202 13.92 7.05 -9.01
CA LYS A 202 14.34 8.45 -9.10
C LYS A 202 13.19 9.41 -8.75
N PHE A 203 12.63 9.24 -7.56
CA PHE A 203 11.54 10.09 -7.02
C PHE A 203 12.07 11.36 -6.36
N GLY A 204 13.35 11.37 -6.01
CA GLY A 204 13.93 12.47 -5.25
C GLY A 204 14.00 13.77 -6.05
N ASP A 205 14.19 14.86 -5.33
CA ASP A 205 14.37 16.17 -5.91
C ASP A 205 15.47 16.14 -6.97
N ASN A 206 15.21 16.80 -8.10
CA ASN A 206 16.11 16.79 -9.28
C ASN A 206 16.44 15.38 -9.82
N GLY A 207 15.57 14.39 -9.62
CA GLY A 207 15.78 13.03 -10.08
C GLY A 207 16.77 12.23 -9.24
N GLY A 208 16.97 12.60 -7.99
CA GLY A 208 17.78 11.84 -7.04
C GLY A 208 17.12 10.51 -6.67
N ASP A 209 17.93 9.52 -6.31
CA ASP A 209 17.45 8.23 -5.85
C ASP A 209 16.72 8.38 -4.50
N ALA A 210 15.55 7.77 -4.40
CA ALA A 210 14.78 7.72 -3.16
C ALA A 210 14.12 6.36 -2.98
N THR A 211 13.86 6.01 -1.72
CA THR A 211 13.12 4.80 -1.35
C THR A 211 11.92 5.20 -0.49
N ILE A 212 10.76 4.67 -0.86
CA ILE A 212 9.49 4.89 -0.20
C ILE A 212 9.00 3.54 0.30
N GLU A 213 8.64 3.47 1.57
CA GLU A 213 7.91 2.35 2.15
C GLU A 213 6.43 2.71 2.27
N VAL A 214 5.56 1.83 1.83
CA VAL A 214 4.10 1.97 1.91
C VAL A 214 3.54 0.78 2.67
N ASP A 215 2.78 1.03 3.73
CA ASP A 215 2.03 0.04 4.49
C ASP A 215 0.53 0.28 4.28
N LEU A 216 -0.23 -0.77 3.98
CA LEU A 216 -1.69 -0.73 3.84
C LEU A 216 -2.35 -1.60 4.91
N LYS A 217 -3.34 -1.04 5.61
CA LYS A 217 -4.04 -1.67 6.74
C LYS A 217 -5.52 -1.31 6.76
N GLY A 218 -6.29 -1.94 7.66
CA GLY A 218 -7.68 -1.56 7.90
C GLY A 218 -8.61 -1.78 6.70
N PHE A 219 -8.30 -2.79 5.87
CA PHE A 219 -9.05 -3.12 4.66
C PHE A 219 -10.55 -3.33 4.94
N ASN A 220 -11.39 -2.54 4.27
CA ASN A 220 -12.85 -2.55 4.41
C ASN A 220 -13.36 -2.31 5.85
N GLY A 221 -12.49 -1.76 6.73
CA GLY A 221 -12.83 -1.41 8.09
C GLY A 221 -13.65 -0.12 8.20
N SER A 222 -14.07 0.20 9.40
CA SER A 222 -14.76 1.47 9.67
C SER A 222 -13.77 2.64 9.62
N VAL A 223 -14.04 3.61 8.75
CA VAL A 223 -13.29 4.86 8.63
C VAL A 223 -14.24 6.03 8.80
N THR A 224 -13.95 6.89 9.77
CA THR A 224 -14.70 8.13 9.97
C THR A 224 -13.85 9.30 9.51
N ILE A 225 -14.27 9.97 8.45
CA ILE A 225 -13.62 11.18 7.94
C ILE A 225 -14.63 12.32 8.11
N ALA A 226 -14.30 13.27 8.97
CA ALA A 226 -15.16 14.41 9.23
C ALA A 226 -15.00 15.45 8.11
N SER A 227 -16.13 15.99 7.63
CA SER A 227 -16.05 17.16 6.76
C SER A 227 -15.51 18.35 7.57
N PRO A 228 -14.47 19.03 7.12
CA PRO A 228 -14.04 20.28 7.74
C PRO A 228 -15.22 21.25 7.77
N GLY A 229 -15.56 21.77 8.96
CA GLY A 229 -16.65 22.72 9.10
C GLY A 229 -16.43 23.91 8.16
N ARG A 230 -17.47 24.34 7.45
CA ARG A 230 -17.41 25.63 6.73
C ARG A 230 -17.17 26.70 7.79
N THR A 231 -15.98 27.26 7.82
CA THR A 231 -15.81 28.60 8.41
C THR A 231 -16.57 29.54 7.51
N ALA A 232 -17.67 30.05 8.08
CA ALA A 232 -18.52 31.08 7.43
C ALA A 232 -17.76 32.39 7.30
#